data_b8c4ecb182ee0137d5d570c18c3253dd
#
_entry.id   b8c4ecb182ee0137d5d570c18c3253dd
#
_cell.length_a   1.000
_cell.length_b   1.000
_cell.length_c   1.000
_cell.angle_alpha   90.00
_cell.angle_beta   90.00
_cell.angle_gamma   90.00
#
_symmetry.space_group_name_H-M   'P 1'
#
loop_
_entity.id
_entity.type
_entity.pdbx_description
1 polymer ?
#
loop_
_entity_poly.entity_id
_entity_poly.type
_entity_poly.pdbx_seq_one_letter_code
_entity_poly.pdbx_strand_id
1 'polypeptide(L)'
;MIQFRRVGIVANSDKPIALEYAGTAAHYLESRVGQLLLQPEVAAGAGRPELAAAEEDVCATDVVLIFGGDGTMLRAARLCVPNGAPMLGINVGRFGFLNDVAPENMQPVLDRLVAGEFQISERLCLQCDIMRGDQLLFSDTAVNEIVIAHGKLARVLHLRVSLNDSFLTYYTADGVMVATPTGSTAYSLSAGGPLVHPSIKTMLLTPICPHTLINRALLIPEHHAISISVEVSDGDVIQATVDGQRGLPMDKQDVAVIRRHEKPAKLVTHIGGALFYQKLQTKLHWGEA
;
A
#
# COMPACT_ATOMS: atom_id res chain seq x y z
N MET A 1 -18.25 22.29 -1.96
CA MET A 1 -17.77 21.50 -0.81
C MET A 1 -18.10 20.04 -1.07
N ILE A 2 -17.13 19.14 -1.05
CA ILE A 2 -17.35 17.70 -1.19
C ILE A 2 -17.86 17.24 0.19
N GLN A 3 -19.13 16.94 0.30
CA GLN A 3 -19.71 16.37 1.50
C GLN A 3 -19.76 14.85 1.30
N PHE A 4 -19.00 14.10 2.06
CA PHE A 4 -19.10 12.65 2.05
C PHE A 4 -20.46 12.21 2.57
N ARG A 5 -21.23 11.51 1.74
CA ARG A 5 -22.54 10.98 2.12
C ARG A 5 -22.45 9.59 2.68
N ARG A 6 -21.53 8.78 2.11
CA ARG A 6 -21.30 7.39 2.48
C ARG A 6 -19.91 7.25 3.11
N VAL A 7 -19.87 6.79 4.35
CA VAL A 7 -18.62 6.60 5.08
C VAL A 7 -18.44 5.13 5.43
N GLY A 8 -17.28 4.58 5.10
CA GLY A 8 -16.88 3.23 5.46
C GLY A 8 -15.94 3.24 6.67
N ILE A 9 -16.02 2.23 7.54
CA ILE A 9 -15.07 2.04 8.64
C ILE A 9 -14.50 0.63 8.62
N VAL A 10 -13.17 0.55 8.57
CA VAL A 10 -12.36 -0.68 8.64
C VAL A 10 -11.42 -0.58 9.84
N ALA A 11 -11.23 -1.68 10.57
CA ALA A 11 -10.28 -1.73 11.67
C ALA A 11 -9.38 -2.97 11.59
N ASN A 12 -8.28 -2.94 12.33
CA ASN A 12 -7.48 -4.13 12.60
C ASN A 12 -8.20 -4.96 13.67
N SER A 13 -8.86 -6.04 13.26
CA SER A 13 -9.61 -6.94 14.14
C SER A 13 -8.76 -7.65 15.21
N ASP A 14 -7.44 -7.81 14.97
CA ASP A 14 -6.52 -8.41 15.94
C ASP A 14 -6.17 -7.47 17.11
N LYS A 15 -6.61 -6.20 17.03
CA LYS A 15 -6.35 -5.17 18.05
C LYS A 15 -7.65 -4.67 18.67
N PRO A 16 -8.02 -5.10 19.89
CA PRO A 16 -9.23 -4.64 20.56
C PRO A 16 -9.35 -3.12 20.65
N ILE A 17 -8.25 -2.43 20.91
CA ILE A 17 -8.21 -0.96 20.97
C ILE A 17 -8.55 -0.30 19.63
N ALA A 18 -8.24 -0.93 18.49
CA ALA A 18 -8.62 -0.42 17.18
C ALA A 18 -10.14 -0.54 16.95
N LEU A 19 -10.74 -1.63 17.40
CA LEU A 19 -12.19 -1.82 17.37
C LEU A 19 -12.92 -0.82 18.27
N GLU A 20 -12.38 -0.52 19.46
CA GLU A 20 -12.93 0.47 20.38
C GLU A 20 -12.97 1.88 19.77
N TYR A 21 -11.83 2.35 19.20
CA TYR A 21 -11.80 3.66 18.54
C TYR A 21 -12.68 3.69 17.28
N ALA A 22 -12.73 2.60 16.51
CA ALA A 22 -13.60 2.49 15.35
C ALA A 22 -15.08 2.56 15.75
N GLY A 23 -15.47 1.89 16.85
CA GLY A 23 -16.81 1.97 17.41
C GLY A 23 -17.16 3.39 17.88
N THR A 24 -16.22 4.06 18.55
CA THR A 24 -16.40 5.47 18.98
C THR A 24 -16.62 6.39 17.76
N ALA A 25 -15.83 6.21 16.68
CA ALA A 25 -16.01 6.96 15.45
C ALA A 25 -17.34 6.65 14.76
N ALA A 26 -17.77 5.37 14.77
CA ALA A 26 -19.06 4.96 14.22
C ALA A 26 -20.23 5.69 14.92
N HIS A 27 -20.28 5.68 16.25
CA HIS A 27 -21.31 6.37 17.03
C HIS A 27 -21.30 7.88 16.77
N TYR A 28 -20.10 8.48 16.64
CA TYR A 28 -19.99 9.90 16.34
C TYR A 28 -20.54 10.26 14.96
N LEU A 29 -20.27 9.43 13.95
CA LEU A 29 -20.63 9.72 12.56
C LEU A 29 -22.06 9.37 12.21
N GLU A 30 -22.70 8.44 12.93
CA GLU A 30 -24.01 7.89 12.59
C GLU A 30 -25.09 8.93 12.33
N SER A 31 -25.14 10.00 13.14
CA SER A 31 -26.10 11.10 12.98
C SER A 31 -25.61 12.25 12.08
N ARG A 32 -24.40 12.15 11.52
CA ARG A 32 -23.72 13.23 10.80
C ARG A 32 -23.46 12.92 9.33
N VAL A 33 -23.63 11.66 8.92
CA VAL A 33 -23.44 11.22 7.52
C VAL A 33 -24.71 10.58 6.98
N GLY A 34 -24.85 10.53 5.67
CA GLY A 34 -26.04 9.97 5.03
C GLY A 34 -26.13 8.44 5.14
N GLN A 35 -25.00 7.74 5.10
CA GLN A 35 -24.90 6.30 5.25
C GLN A 35 -23.58 5.92 5.89
N LEU A 36 -23.61 5.01 6.86
CA LEU A 36 -22.43 4.44 7.49
C LEU A 36 -22.40 2.93 7.23
N LEU A 37 -21.26 2.42 6.74
CA LEU A 37 -21.01 1.02 6.52
C LEU A 37 -19.82 0.58 7.36
N LEU A 38 -19.97 -0.49 8.11
CA LEU A 38 -18.96 -0.98 9.04
C LEU A 38 -18.49 -2.37 8.64
N GLN A 39 -17.19 -2.60 8.73
CA GLN A 39 -16.64 -3.95 8.75
C GLN A 39 -17.35 -4.77 9.84
N PRO A 40 -17.69 -6.06 9.63
CA PRO A 40 -18.50 -6.85 10.56
C PRO A 40 -18.01 -6.82 12.01
N GLU A 41 -16.69 -6.90 12.24
CA GLU A 41 -16.10 -6.86 13.58
C GLU A 41 -16.25 -5.48 14.24
N VAL A 42 -16.20 -4.41 13.47
CA VAL A 42 -16.45 -3.03 13.95
C VAL A 42 -17.92 -2.89 14.32
N ALA A 43 -18.84 -3.36 13.49
CA ALA A 43 -20.28 -3.32 13.73
C ALA A 43 -20.66 -4.08 15.00
N ALA A 44 -20.08 -5.28 15.20
CA ALA A 44 -20.28 -6.08 16.40
C ALA A 44 -19.75 -5.35 17.65
N GLY A 45 -18.51 -4.83 17.59
CA GLY A 45 -17.89 -4.08 18.69
C GLY A 45 -18.62 -2.78 19.05
N ALA A 46 -19.23 -2.12 18.07
CA ALA A 46 -20.05 -0.93 18.27
C ALA A 46 -21.48 -1.22 18.73
N GLY A 47 -21.92 -2.48 18.78
CA GLY A 47 -23.32 -2.85 19.09
C GLY A 47 -24.30 -2.44 17.98
N ARG A 48 -23.84 -2.31 16.74
CA ARG A 48 -24.61 -1.85 15.57
C ARG A 48 -24.55 -2.89 14.41
N PRO A 49 -25.00 -4.14 14.64
CA PRO A 49 -24.92 -5.20 13.63
C PRO A 49 -25.65 -4.87 12.32
N GLU A 50 -26.65 -3.99 12.36
CA GLU A 50 -27.39 -3.55 11.18
C GLU A 50 -26.57 -2.66 10.22
N LEU A 51 -25.44 -2.13 10.67
CA LEU A 51 -24.51 -1.35 9.85
C LEU A 51 -23.40 -2.21 9.24
N ALA A 52 -23.37 -3.51 9.53
CA ALA A 52 -22.37 -4.41 8.98
C ALA A 52 -22.54 -4.58 7.47
N ALA A 53 -21.42 -4.51 6.76
CA ALA A 53 -21.35 -4.74 5.31
C ALA A 53 -20.09 -5.53 4.94
N ALA A 54 -20.08 -6.13 3.75
CA ALA A 54 -18.88 -6.74 3.19
C ALA A 54 -17.76 -5.71 3.06
N GLU A 55 -16.50 -6.13 3.23
CA GLU A 55 -15.36 -5.20 3.22
C GLU A 55 -15.24 -4.47 1.88
N GLU A 56 -15.64 -5.12 0.78
CA GLU A 56 -15.71 -4.56 -0.56
C GLU A 56 -16.70 -3.36 -0.62
N ASP A 57 -17.87 -3.49 -0.01
CA ASP A 57 -18.89 -2.44 0.04
C ASP A 57 -18.45 -1.29 0.95
N VAL A 58 -17.81 -1.60 2.09
CA VAL A 58 -17.22 -0.61 2.98
C VAL A 58 -16.16 0.21 2.25
N CYS A 59 -15.30 -0.46 1.45
CA CYS A 59 -14.25 0.18 0.69
C CYS A 59 -14.73 0.86 -0.61
N ALA A 60 -16.02 0.72 -0.98
CA ALA A 60 -16.65 1.39 -2.12
C ALA A 60 -17.47 2.63 -1.71
N THR A 61 -17.22 3.19 -0.53
CA THR A 61 -17.86 4.41 -0.01
C THR A 61 -17.15 5.68 -0.46
N ASP A 62 -17.71 6.85 -0.14
CA ASP A 62 -17.12 8.14 -0.54
C ASP A 62 -15.82 8.43 0.22
N VAL A 63 -15.64 7.88 1.42
CA VAL A 63 -14.42 7.90 2.23
C VAL A 63 -14.39 6.71 3.17
N VAL A 64 -13.19 6.16 3.40
CA VAL A 64 -12.99 5.03 4.32
C VAL A 64 -12.07 5.45 5.47
N LEU A 65 -12.55 5.29 6.71
CA LEU A 65 -11.76 5.45 7.92
C LEU A 65 -11.10 4.12 8.25
N ILE A 66 -9.80 4.13 8.49
CA ILE A 66 -9.00 2.93 8.71
C ILE A 66 -8.30 3.02 10.06
N PHE A 67 -8.70 2.16 11.00
CA PHE A 67 -8.16 2.10 12.36
C PHE A 67 -7.12 1.00 12.48
N GLY A 68 -5.84 1.38 12.54
CA GLY A 68 -4.72 0.43 12.61
C GLY A 68 -3.40 1.07 12.26
N GLY A 69 -2.42 0.25 11.88
CA GLY A 69 -1.12 0.69 11.36
C GLY A 69 -1.07 0.69 9.83
N ASP A 70 0.14 0.91 9.28
CA ASP A 70 0.36 0.93 7.83
C ASP A 70 -0.08 -0.39 7.16
N GLY A 71 0.11 -1.55 7.81
CA GLY A 71 -0.35 -2.84 7.27
C GLY A 71 -1.87 -2.91 7.08
N THR A 72 -2.66 -2.33 7.99
CA THR A 72 -4.12 -2.25 7.85
C THR A 72 -4.52 -1.31 6.71
N MET A 73 -3.79 -0.19 6.57
CA MET A 73 -3.96 0.74 5.47
C MET A 73 -3.68 0.07 4.11
N LEU A 74 -2.58 -0.67 3.99
CA LEU A 74 -2.22 -1.39 2.76
C LEU A 74 -3.26 -2.46 2.40
N ARG A 75 -3.80 -3.17 3.40
CA ARG A 75 -4.88 -4.14 3.18
C ARG A 75 -6.14 -3.47 2.63
N ALA A 76 -6.59 -2.39 3.26
CA ALA A 76 -7.77 -1.65 2.81
C ALA A 76 -7.55 -0.98 1.44
N ALA A 77 -6.34 -0.49 1.16
CA ALA A 77 -6.03 0.19 -0.08
C ALA A 77 -6.26 -0.70 -1.32
N ARG A 78 -6.04 -2.01 -1.23
CA ARG A 78 -6.32 -2.94 -2.33
C ARG A 78 -7.78 -2.94 -2.78
N LEU A 79 -8.71 -2.69 -1.85
CA LEU A 79 -10.14 -2.58 -2.14
C LEU A 79 -10.55 -1.13 -2.43
N CYS A 80 -9.95 -0.16 -1.75
CA CYS A 80 -10.28 1.25 -1.92
C CYS A 80 -9.77 1.84 -3.24
N VAL A 81 -8.54 1.47 -3.67
CA VAL A 81 -7.91 2.03 -4.89
C VAL A 81 -8.74 1.74 -6.15
N PRO A 82 -9.19 0.50 -6.42
CA PRO A 82 -10.02 0.23 -7.59
C PRO A 82 -11.33 1.02 -7.60
N ASN A 83 -11.90 1.32 -6.42
CA ASN A 83 -13.10 2.13 -6.26
C ASN A 83 -12.82 3.64 -6.29
N GLY A 84 -11.55 4.04 -6.14
CA GLY A 84 -11.13 5.44 -6.05
C GLY A 84 -11.52 6.13 -4.75
N ALA A 85 -11.85 5.35 -3.71
CA ALA A 85 -12.27 5.84 -2.39
C ALA A 85 -11.08 6.46 -1.64
N PRO A 86 -11.18 7.71 -1.14
CA PRO A 86 -10.21 8.30 -0.25
C PRO A 86 -10.17 7.57 1.10
N MET A 87 -8.98 7.48 1.68
CA MET A 87 -8.71 6.76 2.92
C MET A 87 -8.17 7.72 3.98
N LEU A 88 -8.73 7.67 5.19
CA LEU A 88 -8.24 8.38 6.37
C LEU A 88 -7.72 7.38 7.39
N GLY A 89 -6.41 7.38 7.64
CA GLY A 89 -5.79 6.48 8.60
C GLY A 89 -5.73 7.06 10.01
N ILE A 90 -6.33 6.37 10.97
CA ILE A 90 -6.18 6.60 12.40
C ILE A 90 -5.20 5.56 12.95
N ASN A 91 -4.07 6.02 13.43
CA ASN A 91 -2.97 5.16 13.82
C ASN A 91 -3.15 4.62 15.24
N VAL A 92 -3.52 3.35 15.34
CA VAL A 92 -3.64 2.66 16.63
C VAL A 92 -2.41 1.78 16.85
N GLY A 93 -1.35 2.36 17.40
CA GLY A 93 -0.09 1.66 17.66
C GLY A 93 1.15 2.48 17.33
N ARG A 94 2.18 1.84 16.74
CA ARG A 94 3.38 2.56 16.33
C ARG A 94 3.09 3.46 15.14
N PHE A 95 3.52 4.69 15.22
CA PHE A 95 3.31 5.71 14.18
C PHE A 95 3.82 5.24 12.81
N GLY A 96 2.95 5.20 11.78
CA GLY A 96 3.22 4.75 10.40
C GLY A 96 3.65 5.90 9.47
N PHE A 97 3.99 5.59 8.23
CA PHE A 97 4.20 6.58 7.16
C PHE A 97 2.87 6.94 6.46
N LEU A 98 1.88 6.03 6.48
CA LEU A 98 0.60 6.20 5.82
C LEU A 98 -0.47 6.79 6.74
N ASN A 99 -0.46 6.43 8.03
CA ASN A 99 -1.45 6.84 9.02
C ASN A 99 -0.93 8.00 9.85
N ASP A 100 -1.61 9.15 9.76
CA ASP A 100 -1.14 10.42 10.34
C ASP A 100 -1.91 10.89 11.57
N VAL A 101 -3.10 10.33 11.82
CA VAL A 101 -3.96 10.77 12.90
C VAL A 101 -3.76 9.89 14.12
N ALA A 102 -3.30 10.49 15.22
CA ALA A 102 -3.29 9.82 16.51
C ALA A 102 -4.74 9.71 17.05
N PRO A 103 -5.10 8.64 17.77
CA PRO A 103 -6.46 8.43 18.25
C PRO A 103 -6.97 9.60 19.11
N GLU A 104 -6.11 10.22 19.89
CA GLU A 104 -6.41 11.36 20.75
C GLU A 104 -6.87 12.61 19.94
N ASN A 105 -6.42 12.69 18.69
CA ASN A 105 -6.76 13.77 17.77
C ASN A 105 -7.91 13.41 16.81
N MET A 106 -8.54 12.26 16.99
CA MET A 106 -9.57 11.75 16.08
C MET A 106 -10.76 12.70 15.99
N GLN A 107 -11.28 13.16 17.14
CA GLN A 107 -12.51 13.98 17.17
C GLN A 107 -12.41 15.26 16.34
N PRO A 108 -11.39 16.13 16.51
CA PRO A 108 -11.22 17.31 15.68
C PRO A 108 -11.06 17.00 14.18
N VAL A 109 -10.44 15.84 13.85
CA VAL A 109 -10.27 15.40 12.47
C VAL A 109 -11.61 14.99 11.85
N LEU A 110 -12.45 14.26 12.59
CA LEU A 110 -13.80 13.89 12.15
C LEU A 110 -14.70 15.12 11.98
N ASP A 111 -14.61 16.11 12.87
CA ASP A 111 -15.32 17.39 12.72
C ASP A 111 -14.99 18.06 11.38
N ARG A 112 -13.69 18.14 11.07
CA ARG A 112 -13.20 18.71 9.80
C ARG A 112 -13.59 17.87 8.59
N LEU A 113 -13.55 16.54 8.72
CA LEU A 113 -13.98 15.61 7.66
C LEU A 113 -15.45 15.86 7.30
N VAL A 114 -16.33 15.95 8.30
CA VAL A 114 -17.76 16.23 8.12
C VAL A 114 -17.98 17.63 7.54
N ALA A 115 -17.19 18.62 7.96
CA ALA A 115 -17.23 19.98 7.41
C ALA A 115 -16.68 20.09 5.98
N GLY A 116 -16.03 19.03 5.44
CA GLY A 116 -15.39 19.06 4.13
C GLY A 116 -14.04 19.79 4.13
N GLU A 117 -13.41 19.99 5.29
CA GLU A 117 -12.16 20.71 5.49
C GLU A 117 -10.95 19.77 5.49
N PHE A 118 -10.60 19.20 4.34
CA PHE A 118 -9.49 18.27 4.17
C PHE A 118 -8.83 18.43 2.81
N GLN A 119 -7.67 17.79 2.64
CA GLN A 119 -6.98 17.69 1.38
C GLN A 119 -6.81 16.22 0.99
N ILE A 120 -6.73 15.95 -0.30
CA ILE A 120 -6.42 14.62 -0.83
C ILE A 120 -4.98 14.62 -1.34
N SER A 121 -4.18 13.69 -0.82
CA SER A 121 -2.85 13.39 -1.34
C SER A 121 -2.92 12.12 -2.18
N GLU A 122 -2.66 12.25 -3.46
CA GLU A 122 -2.61 11.10 -4.37
C GLU A 122 -1.24 10.42 -4.28
N ARG A 123 -1.26 9.09 -4.18
CA ARG A 123 -0.09 8.22 -4.11
C ARG A 123 -0.09 7.28 -5.30
N LEU A 124 1.03 7.23 -6.01
CA LEU A 124 1.23 6.25 -7.07
C LEU A 124 1.02 4.85 -6.52
N CYS A 125 0.28 4.01 -7.25
CA CYS A 125 0.16 2.58 -7.00
C CYS A 125 0.75 1.80 -8.17
N LEU A 126 1.18 0.58 -7.90
CA LEU A 126 1.62 -0.38 -8.91
C LEU A 126 0.52 -1.40 -9.17
N GLN A 127 0.39 -1.77 -10.42
CA GLN A 127 -0.35 -2.95 -10.88
C GLN A 127 0.66 -4.04 -11.18
N CYS A 128 0.47 -5.23 -10.62
CA CYS A 128 1.24 -6.43 -10.93
C CYS A 128 0.34 -7.45 -11.61
N ASP A 129 0.70 -7.83 -12.83
CA ASP A 129 0.06 -8.91 -13.57
C ASP A 129 1.06 -10.04 -13.74
N ILE A 130 0.69 -11.26 -13.35
CA ILE A 130 1.46 -12.46 -13.62
C ILE A 130 0.89 -13.09 -14.90
N MET A 131 1.73 -13.13 -15.93
CA MET A 131 1.36 -13.60 -17.27
C MET A 131 2.05 -14.92 -17.58
N ARG A 132 1.32 -15.85 -18.21
CA ARG A 132 1.87 -17.06 -18.84
C ARG A 132 1.54 -17.03 -20.33
N GLY A 133 2.50 -16.64 -21.15
CA GLY A 133 2.21 -16.22 -22.52
C GLY A 133 1.20 -15.07 -22.52
N ASP A 134 0.10 -15.21 -23.25
CA ASP A 134 -0.96 -14.21 -23.31
C ASP A 134 -2.03 -14.37 -22.19
N GLN A 135 -1.91 -15.38 -21.35
CA GLN A 135 -2.89 -15.64 -20.29
C GLN A 135 -2.52 -14.87 -19.02
N LEU A 136 -3.46 -14.06 -18.52
CA LEU A 136 -3.40 -13.44 -17.20
C LEU A 136 -3.73 -14.50 -16.14
N LEU A 137 -2.78 -14.80 -15.24
CA LEU A 137 -2.98 -15.74 -14.13
C LEU A 137 -3.43 -15.03 -12.86
N PHE A 138 -2.80 -13.90 -12.54
CA PHE A 138 -3.06 -13.11 -11.33
C PHE A 138 -2.89 -11.63 -11.62
N SER A 139 -3.65 -10.83 -10.90
CA SER A 139 -3.57 -9.38 -10.97
C SER A 139 -3.79 -8.81 -9.56
N ASP A 140 -2.90 -7.91 -9.12
CA ASP A 140 -3.05 -7.26 -7.80
C ASP A 140 -2.43 -5.87 -7.80
N THR A 141 -2.79 -5.06 -6.80
CA THR A 141 -2.37 -3.66 -6.65
C THR A 141 -1.52 -3.46 -5.41
N ALA A 142 -0.37 -2.78 -5.55
CA ALA A 142 0.50 -2.41 -4.45
C ALA A 142 0.56 -0.90 -4.26
N VAL A 143 0.61 -0.47 -3.01
CA VAL A 143 0.87 0.92 -2.59
C VAL A 143 2.35 1.12 -2.31
N ASN A 144 3.03 0.13 -1.72
CA ASN A 144 4.45 0.20 -1.43
C ASN A 144 5.30 -0.48 -2.52
N GLU A 145 5.25 -1.81 -2.62
CA GLU A 145 6.16 -2.53 -3.51
C GLU A 145 5.64 -3.90 -3.94
N ILE A 146 6.21 -4.37 -5.04
CA ILE A 146 6.08 -5.72 -5.55
C ILE A 146 7.47 -6.35 -5.53
N VAL A 147 7.60 -7.51 -4.90
CA VAL A 147 8.86 -8.24 -4.73
C VAL A 147 8.78 -9.55 -5.48
N ILE A 148 9.76 -9.83 -6.34
CA ILE A 148 9.97 -11.13 -6.97
C ILE A 148 11.17 -11.78 -6.29
N ALA A 149 10.93 -12.85 -5.54
CA ALA A 149 11.96 -13.52 -4.75
C ALA A 149 11.69 -15.02 -4.61
N HIS A 150 12.59 -15.72 -3.97
CA HIS A 150 12.43 -17.13 -3.63
C HIS A 150 11.34 -17.31 -2.55
N GLY A 151 10.46 -18.31 -2.71
CA GLY A 151 9.32 -18.52 -1.80
C GLY A 151 9.65 -19.24 -0.49
N LYS A 152 10.76 -20.02 -0.38
CA LYS A 152 11.02 -20.87 0.80
C LYS A 152 12.44 -20.86 1.34
N LEU A 153 13.46 -20.86 0.51
CA LEU A 153 14.87 -20.88 0.91
C LEU A 153 15.60 -19.79 0.14
N ALA A 154 16.47 -19.04 0.84
CA ALA A 154 17.32 -18.05 0.20
C ALA A 154 18.27 -18.77 -0.79
N ARG A 155 17.90 -18.75 -2.07
CA ARG A 155 18.72 -19.18 -3.20
C ARG A 155 18.83 -18.02 -4.16
N VAL A 156 19.95 -17.97 -4.82
CA VAL A 156 20.23 -16.97 -5.84
C VAL A 156 19.32 -17.19 -7.04
N LEU A 157 18.61 -16.15 -7.45
CA LEU A 157 17.82 -16.14 -8.67
C LEU A 157 18.57 -15.43 -9.80
N HIS A 158 18.35 -15.88 -11.02
CA HIS A 158 18.73 -15.16 -12.23
C HIS A 158 17.49 -14.49 -12.81
N LEU A 159 17.38 -13.18 -12.57
CA LEU A 159 16.20 -12.39 -12.93
C LEU A 159 16.51 -11.58 -14.19
N ARG A 160 15.73 -11.78 -15.24
CA ARG A 160 15.78 -10.99 -16.45
C ARG A 160 14.77 -9.85 -16.34
N VAL A 161 15.24 -8.62 -16.49
CA VAL A 161 14.40 -7.41 -16.43
C VAL A 161 14.38 -6.74 -17.79
N SER A 162 13.19 -6.34 -18.23
CA SER A 162 12.95 -5.54 -19.43
C SER A 162 12.08 -4.32 -19.12
N LEU A 163 12.26 -3.26 -19.90
CA LEU A 163 11.46 -2.03 -19.87
C LEU A 163 10.76 -1.87 -21.22
N ASN A 164 9.43 -1.80 -21.24
CA ASN A 164 8.64 -1.67 -22.48
C ASN A 164 9.14 -2.65 -23.57
N ASP A 165 9.27 -3.93 -23.19
CA ASP A 165 9.76 -5.04 -24.03
C ASP A 165 11.25 -5.00 -24.44
N SER A 166 11.96 -3.92 -24.13
CA SER A 166 13.39 -3.81 -24.36
C SER A 166 14.18 -4.37 -23.18
N PHE A 167 15.13 -5.25 -23.45
CA PHE A 167 16.02 -5.80 -22.41
C PHE A 167 16.77 -4.69 -21.68
N LEU A 168 16.71 -4.71 -20.32
CA LEU A 168 17.45 -3.79 -19.48
C LEU A 168 18.70 -4.46 -18.89
N THR A 169 18.51 -5.53 -18.12
CA THR A 169 19.62 -6.16 -17.38
C THR A 169 19.26 -7.56 -16.88
N TYR A 170 20.28 -8.29 -16.43
CA TYR A 170 20.12 -9.44 -15.56
C TYR A 170 20.54 -9.10 -14.12
N TYR A 171 19.78 -9.57 -13.15
CA TYR A 171 20.18 -9.58 -11.75
C TYR A 171 20.44 -11.00 -11.29
N THR A 172 21.61 -11.23 -10.67
CA THR A 172 21.90 -12.41 -9.87
C THR A 172 21.78 -11.99 -8.41
N ALA A 173 20.66 -12.32 -7.75
CA ALA A 173 20.27 -11.76 -6.46
C ALA A 173 19.29 -12.69 -5.72
N ASP A 174 19.00 -12.41 -4.44
CA ASP A 174 17.94 -13.10 -3.70
C ASP A 174 16.53 -12.73 -4.23
N GLY A 175 16.44 -11.59 -4.89
CA GLY A 175 15.23 -11.09 -5.51
C GLY A 175 15.41 -9.70 -6.12
N VAL A 176 14.34 -9.19 -6.67
CA VAL A 176 14.24 -7.82 -7.14
C VAL A 176 12.88 -7.25 -6.75
N MET A 177 12.82 -5.98 -6.44
CA MET A 177 11.56 -5.30 -6.15
C MET A 177 11.37 -4.09 -7.05
N VAL A 178 10.09 -3.80 -7.30
CA VAL A 178 9.63 -2.54 -7.87
C VAL A 178 8.80 -1.85 -6.80
N ALA A 179 9.26 -0.68 -6.36
CA ALA A 179 8.58 0.11 -5.33
C ALA A 179 8.03 1.42 -5.89
N THR A 180 7.00 1.94 -5.23
CA THR A 180 6.50 3.30 -5.42
C THR A 180 7.36 4.29 -4.63
N PRO A 181 7.22 5.61 -4.85
CA PRO A 181 7.80 6.60 -3.96
C PRO A 181 7.31 6.48 -2.51
N THR A 182 6.06 6.06 -2.29
CA THR A 182 5.51 5.77 -0.96
C THR A 182 6.25 4.60 -0.32
N GLY A 183 6.50 3.51 -1.06
CA GLY A 183 7.24 2.33 -0.63
C GLY A 183 8.75 2.56 -0.48
N SER A 184 9.28 3.72 -0.93
CA SER A 184 10.70 4.05 -0.74
C SER A 184 11.12 4.10 0.73
N THR A 185 10.17 4.25 1.65
CA THR A 185 10.39 4.22 3.10
C THR A 185 10.10 2.86 3.75
N ALA A 186 9.71 1.85 2.95
CA ALA A 186 9.39 0.49 3.39
C ALA A 186 10.55 -0.47 3.06
N TYR A 187 10.27 -1.62 2.47
CA TYR A 187 11.29 -2.64 2.22
C TYR A 187 12.38 -2.18 1.25
N SER A 188 12.04 -1.29 0.31
CA SER A 188 13.03 -0.69 -0.61
C SER A 188 14.16 0.02 0.14
N LEU A 189 13.85 0.73 1.24
CA LEU A 189 14.87 1.37 2.08
C LEU A 189 15.83 0.34 2.69
N SER A 190 15.30 -0.76 3.22
CA SER A 190 16.09 -1.83 3.82
C SER A 190 16.99 -2.53 2.79
N ALA A 191 16.57 -2.58 1.52
CA ALA A 191 17.35 -3.12 0.42
C ALA A 191 18.35 -2.10 -0.20
N GLY A 192 18.51 -0.92 0.41
CA GLY A 192 19.44 0.11 -0.04
C GLY A 192 18.90 1.01 -1.16
N GLY A 193 17.59 1.02 -1.37
CA GLY A 193 16.91 1.96 -2.27
C GLY A 193 16.93 3.40 -1.74
N PRO A 194 16.84 4.42 -2.60
CA PRO A 194 16.83 5.82 -2.20
C PRO A 194 15.49 6.21 -1.58
N LEU A 195 15.51 7.19 -0.67
CA LEU A 195 14.32 7.87 -0.22
C LEU A 195 13.77 8.78 -1.32
N VAL A 196 12.51 8.63 -1.66
CA VAL A 196 11.85 9.39 -2.73
C VAL A 196 10.60 10.05 -2.19
N HIS A 197 10.47 11.36 -2.41
CA HIS A 197 9.27 12.11 -2.00
C HIS A 197 8.03 11.57 -2.74
N PRO A 198 6.91 11.33 -2.05
CA PRO A 198 5.71 10.69 -2.64
C PRO A 198 5.09 11.40 -3.85
N SER A 199 5.41 12.67 -4.08
CA SER A 199 4.93 13.42 -5.25
C SER A 199 5.77 13.20 -6.52
N ILE A 200 6.91 12.50 -6.43
CA ILE A 200 7.76 12.26 -7.60
C ILE A 200 7.17 11.11 -8.41
N LYS A 201 7.01 11.33 -9.70
CA LYS A 201 6.39 10.38 -10.64
C LYS A 201 7.42 9.38 -11.17
N THR A 202 7.74 8.39 -10.34
CA THR A 202 8.76 7.37 -10.64
C THR A 202 8.41 6.03 -9.99
N MET A 203 9.02 4.97 -10.50
CA MET A 203 9.09 3.65 -9.87
C MET A 203 10.55 3.39 -9.49
N LEU A 204 10.79 2.62 -8.44
CA LEU A 204 12.11 2.24 -7.96
C LEU A 204 12.32 0.76 -8.26
N LEU A 205 13.29 0.43 -9.10
CA LEU A 205 13.74 -0.95 -9.32
C LEU A 205 14.94 -1.20 -8.41
N THR A 206 14.77 -2.01 -7.37
CA THR A 206 15.78 -2.25 -6.34
C THR A 206 16.12 -3.74 -6.27
N PRO A 207 17.36 -4.18 -6.54
CA PRO A 207 17.79 -5.56 -6.33
C PRO A 207 17.93 -5.85 -4.84
N ILE A 208 17.64 -7.09 -4.43
CA ILE A 208 17.75 -7.58 -3.04
C ILE A 208 18.98 -8.46 -2.94
N CYS A 209 19.95 -8.08 -2.10
CA CYS A 209 21.22 -8.80 -1.92
C CYS A 209 21.89 -9.23 -3.25
N PRO A 210 22.13 -8.31 -4.20
CA PRO A 210 22.72 -8.68 -5.48
C PRO A 210 24.18 -9.15 -5.31
N HIS A 211 24.54 -10.19 -6.08
CA HIS A 211 25.90 -10.75 -6.04
C HIS A 211 26.94 -9.95 -6.85
N THR A 212 26.50 -8.88 -7.50
CA THR A 212 27.37 -7.95 -8.26
C THR A 212 27.49 -6.62 -7.52
N LEU A 213 28.73 -6.18 -7.29
CA LEU A 213 29.02 -4.96 -6.52
C LEU A 213 28.53 -3.66 -7.19
N ILE A 214 28.24 -3.70 -8.49
CA ILE A 214 27.88 -2.52 -9.30
C ILE A 214 26.36 -2.28 -9.32
N ASN A 215 25.55 -3.23 -8.89
CA ASN A 215 24.09 -3.09 -8.93
C ASN A 215 23.61 -2.03 -7.94
N ARG A 216 22.84 -1.07 -8.46
CA ARG A 216 22.21 0.02 -7.71
C ARG A 216 20.72 0.06 -8.04
N ALA A 217 19.93 0.59 -7.11
CA ALA A 217 18.55 0.90 -7.38
C ALA A 217 18.44 1.94 -8.52
N LEU A 218 17.49 1.70 -9.43
CA LEU A 218 17.22 2.58 -10.56
C LEU A 218 15.87 3.29 -10.35
N LEU A 219 15.83 4.57 -10.68
CA LEU A 219 14.59 5.32 -10.81
C LEU A 219 14.09 5.21 -12.24
N ILE A 220 12.87 4.73 -12.41
CA ILE A 220 12.24 4.47 -13.70
C ILE A 220 11.01 5.36 -13.80
N PRO A 221 10.83 6.13 -14.89
CA PRO A 221 9.62 6.94 -15.07
C PRO A 221 8.35 6.12 -14.96
N GLU A 222 7.31 6.68 -14.31
CA GLU A 222 6.06 5.96 -13.97
C GLU A 222 5.28 5.39 -15.18
N HIS A 223 5.56 5.88 -16.39
CA HIS A 223 4.87 5.46 -17.61
C HIS A 223 5.47 4.21 -18.28
N HIS A 224 6.58 3.67 -17.75
CA HIS A 224 7.16 2.43 -18.25
C HIS A 224 6.45 1.20 -17.66
N ALA A 225 6.45 0.11 -18.44
CA ALA A 225 6.15 -1.22 -17.94
C ALA A 225 7.47 -1.96 -17.66
N ILE A 226 7.55 -2.59 -16.49
CA ILE A 226 8.71 -3.40 -16.06
C ILE A 226 8.29 -4.85 -16.12
N SER A 227 8.94 -5.63 -16.97
CA SER A 227 8.72 -7.08 -17.08
C SER A 227 9.86 -7.83 -16.42
N ILE A 228 9.53 -8.77 -15.51
CA ILE A 228 10.50 -9.57 -14.77
C ILE A 228 10.17 -11.05 -15.00
N SER A 229 11.13 -11.79 -15.58
CA SER A 229 11.09 -13.24 -15.68
C SER A 229 12.28 -13.84 -14.92
N VAL A 230 12.11 -15.10 -14.48
CA VAL A 230 13.13 -15.78 -13.68
C VAL A 230 13.64 -17.00 -14.42
N GLU A 231 14.95 -17.06 -14.61
CA GLU A 231 15.63 -18.26 -15.08
C GLU A 231 15.90 -19.15 -13.87
N VAL A 232 15.16 -20.25 -13.75
CA VAL A 232 15.21 -21.13 -12.56
C VAL A 232 15.59 -22.53 -12.91
N SER A 233 16.22 -23.22 -11.96
CA SER A 233 16.39 -24.66 -11.94
C SER A 233 15.07 -25.35 -11.55
N ASP A 234 14.89 -26.60 -11.98
CA ASP A 234 13.71 -27.38 -11.61
C ASP A 234 13.61 -27.54 -10.08
N GLY A 235 12.42 -27.28 -9.55
CA GLY A 235 12.10 -27.39 -8.12
C GLY A 235 12.22 -26.09 -7.31
N ASP A 236 12.62 -24.97 -7.92
CA ASP A 236 12.60 -23.65 -7.27
C ASP A 236 11.18 -23.13 -7.18
N VAL A 237 10.85 -22.53 -6.03
CA VAL A 237 9.56 -21.86 -5.78
C VAL A 237 9.79 -20.37 -5.84
N ILE A 238 9.21 -19.72 -6.85
CA ILE A 238 9.27 -18.26 -7.01
C ILE A 238 7.94 -17.68 -6.56
N GLN A 239 8.00 -16.51 -5.99
CA GLN A 239 6.82 -15.79 -5.53
C GLN A 239 6.93 -14.31 -5.84
N ALA A 240 5.86 -13.76 -6.43
CA ALA A 240 5.62 -12.32 -6.41
C ALA A 240 4.87 -11.98 -5.13
N THR A 241 5.40 -11.05 -4.34
CA THR A 241 4.76 -10.59 -3.10
C THR A 241 4.31 -9.14 -3.26
N VAL A 242 3.06 -8.86 -2.92
CA VAL A 242 2.43 -7.56 -3.02
C VAL A 242 2.31 -6.95 -1.63
N ASP A 243 2.95 -5.80 -1.38
CA ASP A 243 2.97 -5.07 -0.10
C ASP A 243 3.32 -5.97 1.11
N GLY A 244 4.09 -7.03 0.90
CA GLY A 244 4.42 -8.01 1.94
C GLY A 244 3.24 -8.81 2.51
N GLN A 245 2.03 -8.73 1.89
CA GLN A 245 0.80 -9.31 2.43
C GLN A 245 0.22 -10.46 1.60
N ARG A 246 0.42 -10.45 0.30
CA ARG A 246 -0.06 -11.48 -0.60
C ARG A 246 1.09 -12.05 -1.41
N GLY A 247 1.17 -13.38 -1.44
CA GLY A 247 2.10 -14.10 -2.29
C GLY A 247 1.38 -14.67 -3.52
N LEU A 248 1.88 -14.36 -4.69
CA LEU A 248 1.41 -14.84 -5.98
C LEU A 248 2.46 -15.83 -6.48
N PRO A 249 2.14 -17.15 -6.59
CA PRO A 249 3.10 -18.12 -7.08
C PRO A 249 3.45 -17.87 -8.55
N MET A 250 4.71 -18.09 -8.91
CA MET A 250 5.22 -17.97 -10.26
C MET A 250 6.00 -19.24 -10.66
N ASP A 251 5.84 -19.66 -11.90
CA ASP A 251 6.65 -20.68 -12.54
C ASP A 251 7.70 -20.06 -13.48
N LYS A 252 8.64 -20.87 -13.97
CA LYS A 252 9.70 -20.44 -14.91
C LYS A 252 9.18 -19.86 -16.24
N GLN A 253 7.92 -20.15 -16.59
CA GLN A 253 7.28 -19.64 -17.82
C GLN A 253 6.52 -18.32 -17.58
N ASP A 254 6.44 -17.88 -16.33
CA ASP A 254 5.65 -16.73 -15.98
C ASP A 254 6.50 -15.45 -16.02
N VAL A 255 5.82 -14.37 -16.36
CA VAL A 255 6.40 -13.03 -16.38
C VAL A 255 5.56 -12.13 -15.47
N ALA A 256 6.21 -11.52 -14.49
CA ALA A 256 5.58 -10.43 -13.74
C ALA A 256 5.69 -9.14 -14.55
N VAL A 257 4.55 -8.60 -14.95
CA VAL A 257 4.45 -7.31 -15.63
C VAL A 257 3.98 -6.28 -14.61
N ILE A 258 4.85 -5.33 -14.30
CA ILE A 258 4.62 -4.31 -13.27
C ILE A 258 4.54 -2.95 -13.96
N ARG A 259 3.46 -2.24 -13.71
CA ARG A 259 3.23 -0.90 -14.26
C ARG A 259 2.51 -0.03 -13.24
N ARG A 260 2.45 1.26 -13.49
CA ARG A 260 1.58 2.16 -12.74
C ARG A 260 0.13 1.69 -12.84
N HIS A 261 -0.56 1.62 -11.71
CA HIS A 261 -2.00 1.42 -11.66
C HIS A 261 -2.73 2.68 -12.19
N GLU A 262 -3.85 2.50 -12.88
CA GLU A 262 -4.62 3.61 -13.48
C GLU A 262 -5.10 4.62 -12.43
N LYS A 263 -5.54 4.13 -11.27
CA LYS A 263 -6.01 4.96 -10.15
C LYS A 263 -4.94 5.08 -9.08
N PRO A 264 -4.71 6.28 -8.52
CA PRO A 264 -3.84 6.47 -7.36
C PRO A 264 -4.56 6.05 -6.07
N ALA A 265 -3.80 5.70 -5.04
CA ALA A 265 -4.34 5.68 -3.68
C ALA A 265 -4.53 7.12 -3.20
N LYS A 266 -5.72 7.44 -2.72
CA LYS A 266 -6.09 8.76 -2.23
C LYS A 266 -6.04 8.76 -0.70
N LEU A 267 -5.13 9.52 -0.11
CA LEU A 267 -5.05 9.69 1.32
C LEU A 267 -5.66 11.03 1.72
N VAL A 268 -6.60 10.98 2.65
CA VAL A 268 -7.10 12.21 3.31
C VAL A 268 -5.99 12.72 4.23
N THR A 269 -5.54 13.93 3.99
CA THR A 269 -4.47 14.56 4.75
C THR A 269 -5.00 15.74 5.55
N HIS A 270 -4.36 15.99 6.68
CA HIS A 270 -4.64 17.12 7.52
C HIS A 270 -4.12 18.41 6.88
N ILE A 271 -4.86 19.51 6.95
CA ILE A 271 -4.33 20.83 6.64
C ILE A 271 -3.25 21.13 7.68
N GLY A 272 -2.00 21.20 7.25
CA GLY A 272 -0.84 21.35 8.13
C GLY A 272 -0.29 20.02 8.70
N GLY A 273 -0.65 18.87 8.12
CA GLY A 273 -0.11 17.55 8.51
C GLY A 273 1.42 17.51 8.42
N ALA A 274 2.04 16.61 9.18
CA ALA A 274 3.47 16.41 9.17
C ALA A 274 3.97 16.21 7.74
N LEU A 275 4.79 17.11 7.26
CA LEU A 275 5.40 17.01 5.94
C LEU A 275 6.22 15.72 5.88
N PHE A 276 6.37 15.15 4.70
CA PHE A 276 7.15 13.93 4.47
C PHE A 276 8.51 13.95 5.19
N TYR A 277 9.21 15.07 5.12
CA TYR A 277 10.51 15.25 5.77
C TYR A 277 10.47 15.21 7.31
N GLN A 278 9.38 15.71 7.92
CA GLN A 278 9.19 15.60 9.38
C GLN A 278 8.98 14.16 9.80
N LYS A 279 8.23 13.37 9.00
CA LYS A 279 8.09 11.93 9.23
C LYS A 279 9.42 11.19 9.15
N LEU A 280 10.28 11.56 8.18
CA LEU A 280 11.62 10.99 8.08
C LEU A 280 12.46 11.29 9.32
N GLN A 281 12.46 12.56 9.78
CA GLN A 281 13.20 12.95 10.99
C GLN A 281 12.73 12.15 12.21
N THR A 282 11.42 12.13 12.47
CA THR A 282 10.88 11.45 13.65
C THR A 282 11.10 9.94 13.63
N LYS A 283 11.04 9.29 12.46
CA LYS A 283 11.06 7.83 12.35
C LYS A 283 12.41 7.22 12.11
N LEU A 284 13.25 7.91 11.35
CA LEU A 284 14.57 7.44 11.01
C LEU A 284 15.66 8.08 11.89
N HIS A 285 15.26 8.94 12.87
CA HIS A 285 16.19 9.73 13.66
C HIS A 285 17.18 10.49 12.78
N TRP A 286 16.70 10.95 11.61
CA TRP A 286 17.55 11.56 10.61
C TRP A 286 17.90 12.97 11.01
N GLY A 287 19.20 13.21 11.23
CA GLY A 287 19.71 14.51 11.66
C GLY A 287 19.79 14.68 13.18
N GLU A 288 19.51 13.64 13.98
CA GLU A 288 19.87 13.59 15.40
C GLU A 288 21.38 13.30 15.48
N ALA A 289 22.14 14.25 16.07
CA ALA A 289 23.58 14.13 16.30
C ALA A 289 23.91 13.29 17.54
#